data_fe1ce567c8133a8d0140b137446202f1
#
_entry.id   fe1ce567c8133a8d0140b137446202f1
#
_cell.length_a   1.000
_cell.length_b   1.000
_cell.length_c   1.000
_cell.angle_alpha   90.00
_cell.angle_beta   90.00
_cell.angle_gamma   90.00
#
_symmetry.space_group_name_H-M   'P 1'
#
loop_
_entity.id
_entity.type
_entity.pdbx_description
1 polymer ?
#
loop_
_entity_poly.entity_id
_entity_poly.type
_entity_poly.pdbx_seq_one_letter_code
_entity_poly.pdbx_strand_id
1 'polypeptide(L)'
;MSSSAAASSGSASSATSHRFDVSPVPPKKSGHDFVKTAGCLIIGDEVLNGKTKDSNSNFLAKFLFDLAIDLKKIEVIADDEQEIVEAVRRMSSAYDLVITSGGIGPTHDDITYESVSSLNQRPAGSWMLRLSAGFLPPPPHHHQIAKAFDTTLQYDEETKTRMVALSKRRYNIDEQTEEQKTARNRMALFPVPTPKTSVEVLFVDKELWVPVVRVAGRVCILPGVPMLFERLLTGLGSRYINLPPSSEKPYRLLIHTSMPESSIAPFLTSLHERVRKEGVRVGSYPKFDKGVDVSLISKDLERIKELAQEVVKELKGEIVEQGKLGESK
;
A
#
# COMPACT_ATOMS: atom_id res chain seq x y z
N MET A 1 -31.63 59.96 -13.06
CA MET A 1 -31.55 58.88 -14.06
C MET A 1 -30.84 57.71 -13.43
N SER A 2 -31.62 56.77 -12.97
CA SER A 2 -31.18 55.57 -12.26
C SER A 2 -30.84 54.46 -13.26
N SER A 3 -29.62 53.93 -13.15
CA SER A 3 -29.19 52.76 -13.91
C SER A 3 -29.07 51.60 -12.91
N SER A 4 -30.00 50.64 -13.02
CA SER A 4 -30.04 49.40 -12.27
C SER A 4 -29.06 48.40 -12.88
N ALA A 5 -28.07 47.98 -12.12
CA ALA A 5 -27.23 46.85 -12.47
C ALA A 5 -27.88 45.53 -12.02
N ALA A 6 -28.21 44.72 -12.97
CA ALA A 6 -28.74 43.38 -12.73
C ALA A 6 -27.61 42.44 -12.27
N ALA A 7 -27.73 41.91 -11.07
CA ALA A 7 -26.87 40.85 -10.57
C ALA A 7 -27.26 39.53 -11.22
N SER A 8 -26.35 38.95 -12.02
CA SER A 8 -26.46 37.61 -12.53
C SER A 8 -26.14 36.60 -11.42
N SER A 9 -27.15 35.92 -10.89
CA SER A 9 -27.04 34.78 -10.01
C SER A 9 -26.50 33.58 -10.79
N GLY A 10 -25.19 33.36 -10.69
CA GLY A 10 -24.58 32.13 -11.17
C GLY A 10 -25.04 30.96 -10.29
N SER A 11 -25.89 30.10 -10.81
CA SER A 11 -26.25 28.84 -10.20
C SER A 11 -25.01 27.94 -10.15
N ALA A 12 -24.48 27.76 -8.94
CA ALA A 12 -23.50 26.72 -8.67
C ALA A 12 -24.17 25.37 -8.92
N SER A 13 -23.83 24.73 -10.03
CA SER A 13 -24.20 23.35 -10.32
C SER A 13 -23.64 22.47 -9.22
N SER A 14 -24.49 21.95 -8.33
CA SER A 14 -24.16 20.92 -7.38
C SER A 14 -23.79 19.65 -8.17
N ALA A 15 -22.50 19.42 -8.35
CA ALA A 15 -21.99 18.18 -8.88
C ALA A 15 -22.38 17.07 -7.92
N THR A 16 -23.47 16.38 -8.21
CA THR A 16 -23.88 15.15 -7.52
C THR A 16 -22.71 14.16 -7.58
N SER A 17 -21.98 13.99 -6.47
CA SER A 17 -20.91 13.02 -6.38
C SER A 17 -21.50 11.63 -6.61
N HIS A 18 -21.01 10.93 -7.63
CA HIS A 18 -21.42 9.55 -7.85
C HIS A 18 -20.84 8.70 -6.71
N ARG A 19 -21.70 8.04 -5.96
CA ARG A 19 -21.29 7.18 -4.86
C ARG A 19 -21.62 5.74 -5.22
N PHE A 20 -20.62 4.89 -5.10
CA PHE A 20 -20.74 3.45 -5.26
C PHE A 20 -20.89 2.76 -3.90
N ASP A 21 -21.40 1.55 -3.91
CA ASP A 21 -21.36 0.71 -2.73
C ASP A 21 -19.93 0.25 -2.45
N VAL A 22 -19.57 0.14 -1.18
CA VAL A 22 -18.31 -0.48 -0.75
C VAL A 22 -18.52 -1.96 -0.51
N SER A 23 -17.46 -2.75 -0.67
CA SER A 23 -17.51 -4.18 -0.42
C SER A 23 -17.89 -4.48 1.04
N PRO A 24 -18.64 -5.56 1.31
CA PRO A 24 -18.94 -5.99 2.66
C PRO A 24 -17.67 -6.20 3.48
N VAL A 25 -17.69 -5.75 4.74
CA VAL A 25 -16.57 -6.00 5.64
C VAL A 25 -16.61 -7.46 6.07
N PRO A 26 -15.54 -8.24 5.85
CA PRO A 26 -15.51 -9.63 6.27
C PRO A 26 -15.64 -9.74 7.80
N PRO A 27 -16.26 -10.81 8.32
CA PRO A 27 -16.29 -11.03 9.75
C PRO A 27 -14.86 -11.12 10.29
N LYS A 28 -14.61 -10.48 11.43
CA LYS A 28 -13.29 -10.57 12.07
C LYS A 28 -13.02 -12.02 12.43
N LYS A 29 -11.89 -12.53 11.98
CA LYS A 29 -11.45 -13.88 12.34
C LYS A 29 -11.14 -13.90 13.83
N SER A 30 -11.78 -14.80 14.57
CA SER A 30 -11.42 -15.11 15.95
C SER A 30 -10.19 -16.01 15.93
N GLY A 31 -9.12 -15.65 16.63
CA GLY A 31 -7.89 -16.45 16.70
C GLY A 31 -6.63 -15.59 16.51
N HIS A 32 -5.47 -16.23 16.51
CA HIS A 32 -4.17 -15.56 16.49
C HIS A 32 -3.68 -15.11 15.09
N ASP A 33 -4.51 -15.18 14.06
CA ASP A 33 -4.17 -14.81 12.66
C ASP A 33 -4.21 -13.29 12.41
N PHE A 34 -3.65 -12.52 13.32
CA PHE A 34 -3.55 -11.08 13.14
C PHE A 34 -2.34 -10.72 12.28
N VAL A 35 -2.53 -9.67 11.45
CA VAL A 35 -1.43 -9.07 10.69
C VAL A 35 -0.48 -8.35 11.65
N LYS A 36 0.76 -8.82 11.74
CA LYS A 36 1.83 -8.25 12.59
C LYS A 36 2.98 -7.68 11.78
N THR A 37 3.25 -8.25 10.62
CA THR A 37 4.37 -7.88 9.76
C THR A 37 3.89 -7.52 8.36
N ALA A 38 4.56 -6.54 7.74
CA ALA A 38 4.27 -6.16 6.37
C ALA A 38 5.55 -5.93 5.54
N GLY A 39 5.40 -6.14 4.21
CA GLY A 39 6.32 -5.70 3.18
C GLY A 39 5.66 -4.70 2.24
N CYS A 40 6.46 -3.78 1.70
CA CYS A 40 6.07 -2.81 0.69
C CYS A 40 6.85 -3.08 -0.59
N LEU A 41 6.16 -3.21 -1.71
CA LEU A 41 6.75 -3.41 -3.04
C LEU A 41 6.32 -2.26 -3.96
N ILE A 42 7.24 -1.36 -4.26
CA ILE A 42 7.03 -0.29 -5.23
C ILE A 42 7.49 -0.80 -6.60
N ILE A 43 6.60 -0.74 -7.57
CA ILE A 43 6.84 -1.20 -8.94
C ILE A 43 6.75 0.03 -9.84
N GLY A 44 7.84 0.37 -10.51
CA GLY A 44 7.88 1.52 -11.40
C GLY A 44 9.29 2.00 -11.74
N ASP A 45 9.63 1.96 -13.02
CA ASP A 45 10.89 2.48 -13.56
C ASP A 45 11.07 3.98 -13.29
N GLU A 46 9.98 4.74 -13.19
CA GLU A 46 10.02 6.18 -12.91
C GLU A 46 10.51 6.51 -11.49
N VAL A 47 10.41 5.55 -10.56
CA VAL A 47 10.96 5.69 -9.21
C VAL A 47 12.46 5.37 -9.24
N LEU A 48 12.85 4.28 -9.94
CA LEU A 48 14.24 3.85 -10.05
C LEU A 48 15.12 4.86 -10.78
N ASN A 49 14.60 5.51 -11.82
CA ASN A 49 15.34 6.52 -12.56
C ASN A 49 15.27 7.94 -11.97
N GLY A 50 14.60 8.10 -10.81
CA GLY A 50 14.49 9.37 -10.08
C GLY A 50 13.51 10.38 -10.67
N LYS A 51 12.74 10.03 -11.70
CA LYS A 51 11.73 10.90 -12.32
C LYS A 51 10.57 11.17 -11.38
N THR A 52 10.20 10.17 -10.57
CA THR A 52 9.12 10.26 -9.57
C THR A 52 9.66 9.95 -8.18
N LYS A 53 9.37 10.84 -7.23
CA LYS A 53 9.69 10.57 -5.81
C LYS A 53 8.67 9.61 -5.22
N ASP A 54 9.13 8.53 -4.61
CA ASP A 54 8.27 7.63 -3.84
C ASP A 54 7.76 8.34 -2.57
N SER A 55 6.48 8.64 -2.56
CA SER A 55 5.73 9.11 -1.39
C SER A 55 4.88 8.01 -0.77
N ASN A 56 4.57 6.94 -1.55
CA ASN A 56 3.65 5.89 -1.16
C ASN A 56 4.23 5.02 -0.05
N SER A 57 5.50 4.66 -0.14
CA SER A 57 6.16 3.89 0.92
C SER A 57 6.23 4.66 2.24
N ASN A 58 6.47 5.96 2.20
CA ASN A 58 6.47 6.80 3.40
C ASN A 58 5.08 6.90 4.04
N PHE A 59 4.03 7.08 3.22
CA PHE A 59 2.66 7.07 3.71
C PHE A 59 2.31 5.72 4.32
N LEU A 60 2.61 4.62 3.63
CA LEU A 60 2.39 3.25 4.12
C LEU A 60 3.10 3.00 5.45
N ALA A 61 4.36 3.43 5.58
CA ALA A 61 5.13 3.23 6.81
C ALA A 61 4.46 3.90 8.02
N LYS A 62 3.99 5.14 7.87
CA LYS A 62 3.23 5.85 8.91
C LYS A 62 1.91 5.15 9.22
N PHE A 63 1.16 4.81 8.18
CA PHE A 63 -0.13 4.15 8.29
C PHE A 63 -0.05 2.79 9.01
N LEU A 64 0.92 1.95 8.66
CA LEU A 64 1.13 0.65 9.32
C LEU A 64 1.64 0.81 10.77
N PHE A 65 2.48 1.80 11.01
CA PHE A 65 2.94 2.12 12.35
C PHE A 65 1.76 2.48 13.28
N ASP A 66 0.81 3.30 12.81
CA ASP A 66 -0.40 3.66 13.54
C ASP A 66 -1.33 2.45 13.79
N LEU A 67 -1.28 1.45 12.90
CA LEU A 67 -2.00 0.18 13.08
C LEU A 67 -1.23 -0.84 13.94
N ALA A 68 -0.04 -0.50 14.43
CA ALA A 68 0.87 -1.39 15.15
C ALA A 68 1.33 -2.62 14.33
N ILE A 69 1.46 -2.45 13.01
CA ILE A 69 2.01 -3.44 12.09
C ILE A 69 3.46 -3.06 11.80
N ASP A 70 4.39 -4.00 12.00
CA ASP A 70 5.81 -3.79 11.72
C ASP A 70 6.09 -3.86 10.21
N LEU A 71 6.34 -2.72 9.56
CA LEU A 71 6.86 -2.71 8.20
C LEU A 71 8.31 -3.19 8.21
N LYS A 72 8.56 -4.38 7.67
CA LYS A 72 9.87 -5.03 7.71
C LYS A 72 10.75 -4.71 6.52
N LYS A 73 10.15 -4.43 5.36
CA LYS A 73 10.88 -4.17 4.13
C LYS A 73 10.12 -3.22 3.22
N ILE A 74 10.84 -2.32 2.60
CA ILE A 74 10.43 -1.55 1.43
C ILE A 74 11.39 -1.93 0.31
N GLU A 75 10.88 -2.31 -0.84
CA GLU A 75 11.64 -2.67 -2.01
C GLU A 75 11.08 -1.94 -3.22
N VAL A 76 11.96 -1.38 -4.04
CA VAL A 76 11.62 -0.73 -5.32
C VAL A 76 12.19 -1.59 -6.42
N ILE A 77 11.37 -1.96 -7.38
CA ILE A 77 11.74 -2.79 -8.51
C ILE A 77 11.27 -2.21 -9.84
N ALA A 78 11.87 -2.64 -10.91
CA ALA A 78 11.48 -2.30 -12.27
C ALA A 78 10.11 -2.89 -12.65
N ASP A 79 9.53 -2.36 -13.74
CA ASP A 79 8.37 -2.96 -14.40
C ASP A 79 8.80 -4.20 -15.22
N ASP A 80 9.48 -5.13 -14.53
CA ASP A 80 9.97 -6.40 -15.08
C ASP A 80 9.22 -7.60 -14.53
N GLU A 81 8.84 -8.51 -15.42
CA GLU A 81 8.04 -9.67 -15.08
C GLU A 81 8.70 -10.58 -14.04
N GLN A 82 9.97 -10.88 -14.21
CA GLN A 82 10.65 -11.85 -13.35
C GLN A 82 10.89 -11.25 -11.98
N GLU A 83 11.28 -9.98 -11.94
CA GLU A 83 11.49 -9.26 -10.67
C GLU A 83 10.20 -9.17 -9.86
N ILE A 84 9.06 -8.84 -10.50
CA ILE A 84 7.77 -8.75 -9.81
C ILE A 84 7.35 -10.12 -9.25
N VAL A 85 7.42 -11.18 -10.06
CA VAL A 85 7.06 -12.55 -9.64
C VAL A 85 7.92 -13.02 -8.47
N GLU A 86 9.23 -12.82 -8.55
CA GLU A 86 10.17 -13.22 -7.50
C GLU A 86 9.94 -12.43 -6.21
N ALA A 87 9.84 -11.11 -6.31
CA ALA A 87 9.62 -10.24 -5.15
C ALA A 87 8.29 -10.56 -4.45
N VAL A 88 7.20 -10.73 -5.19
CA VAL A 88 5.89 -11.06 -4.64
C VAL A 88 5.91 -12.43 -3.94
N ARG A 89 6.48 -13.47 -4.55
CA ARG A 89 6.62 -14.80 -3.94
C ARG A 89 7.44 -14.74 -2.64
N ARG A 90 8.57 -14.11 -2.68
CA ARG A 90 9.47 -13.96 -1.53
C ARG A 90 8.82 -13.16 -0.40
N MET A 91 8.20 -12.03 -0.71
CA MET A 91 7.54 -11.21 0.30
C MET A 91 6.28 -11.85 0.87
N SER A 92 5.45 -12.49 0.03
CA SER A 92 4.21 -13.15 0.49
C SER A 92 4.48 -14.37 1.37
N SER A 93 5.65 -15.02 1.24
CA SER A 93 6.07 -16.09 2.14
C SER A 93 6.70 -15.58 3.45
N ALA A 94 7.24 -14.35 3.45
CA ALA A 94 7.98 -13.79 4.59
C ALA A 94 7.11 -12.92 5.52
N TYR A 95 6.04 -12.30 5.01
CA TYR A 95 5.23 -11.33 5.75
C TYR A 95 3.75 -11.67 5.74
N ASP A 96 3.03 -11.23 6.77
CA ASP A 96 1.58 -11.44 6.91
C ASP A 96 0.78 -10.61 5.89
N LEU A 97 1.32 -9.44 5.52
CA LEU A 97 0.72 -8.50 4.56
C LEU A 97 1.79 -7.98 3.59
N VAL A 98 1.46 -7.93 2.32
CA VAL A 98 2.28 -7.28 1.29
C VAL A 98 1.43 -6.23 0.59
N ILE A 99 1.90 -5.01 0.55
CA ILE A 99 1.26 -3.92 -0.21
C ILE A 99 2.13 -3.64 -1.43
N THR A 100 1.55 -3.79 -2.63
CA THR A 100 2.21 -3.35 -3.86
C THR A 100 1.69 -1.98 -4.28
N SER A 101 2.50 -1.19 -4.95
CA SER A 101 2.15 0.12 -5.48
C SER A 101 2.74 0.29 -6.88
N GLY A 102 1.89 0.48 -7.88
CA GLY A 102 2.29 0.71 -9.27
C GLY A 102 1.97 -0.44 -10.24
N GLY A 103 2.21 -0.21 -11.52
CA GLY A 103 2.06 -1.17 -12.61
C GLY A 103 0.63 -1.69 -12.86
N ILE A 104 -0.42 -0.90 -12.60
CA ILE A 104 -1.83 -1.29 -12.80
C ILE A 104 -2.62 -0.35 -13.72
N GLY A 105 -1.95 0.50 -14.47
CA GLY A 105 -2.56 1.41 -15.43
C GLY A 105 -2.88 0.76 -16.79
N PRO A 106 -3.21 1.56 -17.80
CA PRO A 106 -3.59 1.07 -19.13
C PRO A 106 -2.42 0.90 -20.09
N THR A 107 -1.20 1.31 -19.71
CA THR A 107 -0.02 1.34 -20.57
C THR A 107 0.67 -0.01 -20.66
N HIS A 108 1.62 -0.17 -21.56
CA HIS A 108 2.25 -1.46 -21.86
C HIS A 108 3.20 -1.94 -20.76
N ASP A 109 3.68 -1.03 -19.93
CA ASP A 109 4.52 -1.23 -18.75
C ASP A 109 3.72 -1.54 -17.47
N ASP A 110 2.40 -1.32 -17.47
CA ASP A 110 1.50 -1.66 -16.37
C ASP A 110 1.20 -3.17 -16.36
N ILE A 111 2.06 -3.95 -15.71
CA ILE A 111 2.06 -5.42 -15.80
C ILE A 111 1.82 -6.13 -14.46
N THR A 112 1.51 -5.38 -13.37
CA THR A 112 1.41 -5.95 -12.02
C THR A 112 0.29 -6.98 -11.88
N TYR A 113 -0.92 -6.78 -12.41
CA TYR A 113 -1.98 -7.80 -12.35
C TYR A 113 -1.65 -9.03 -13.17
N GLU A 114 -0.94 -8.86 -14.24
CA GLU A 114 -0.65 -9.85 -15.26
C GLU A 114 0.46 -10.81 -14.86
N SER A 115 1.25 -10.44 -13.85
CA SER A 115 2.36 -11.23 -13.31
C SER A 115 1.95 -12.50 -12.54
N VAL A 116 0.71 -12.93 -12.62
CA VAL A 116 0.16 -14.02 -11.78
C VAL A 116 -0.48 -15.21 -12.54
N SER A 117 -0.40 -15.43 -13.87
CA SER A 117 -0.99 -16.65 -14.46
C SER A 117 -0.01 -17.63 -15.10
N SER A 118 -0.23 -18.89 -14.70
CA SER A 118 0.18 -20.19 -15.25
C SER A 118 1.61 -20.45 -15.75
N LEU A 119 2.30 -21.23 -14.95
CA LEU A 119 3.30 -22.20 -15.41
C LEU A 119 2.57 -23.42 -15.98
N ASN A 120 2.19 -23.37 -17.25
CA ASN A 120 2.07 -24.61 -18.01
C ASN A 120 2.57 -24.41 -19.43
N GLN A 121 3.74 -25.01 -19.64
CA GLN A 121 4.30 -25.46 -20.92
C GLN A 121 4.76 -24.40 -21.92
N ARG A 122 6.03 -23.96 -21.76
CA ARG A 122 6.91 -23.94 -22.92
C ARG A 122 8.33 -24.35 -22.51
N PRO A 123 8.90 -25.40 -23.12
CA PRO A 123 10.33 -25.68 -22.98
C PRO A 123 11.13 -24.54 -23.63
N ALA A 124 12.23 -24.16 -22.98
CA ALA A 124 13.22 -23.26 -23.53
C ALA A 124 13.64 -23.79 -24.91
N GLY A 125 13.32 -23.06 -25.99
CA GLY A 125 13.67 -23.44 -27.37
C GLY A 125 12.58 -23.21 -28.43
N SER A 126 11.35 -22.88 -28.05
CA SER A 126 10.22 -22.78 -29.01
C SER A 126 10.08 -21.43 -29.73
N TRP A 127 10.93 -20.44 -29.47
CA TRP A 127 10.85 -19.12 -30.13
C TRP A 127 11.47 -19.04 -31.51
N MET A 128 12.35 -20.01 -31.88
CA MET A 128 13.03 -19.99 -33.19
C MET A 128 12.24 -20.54 -34.39
N LEU A 129 11.06 -21.13 -34.18
CA LEU A 129 10.34 -21.85 -35.25
C LEU A 129 9.06 -21.17 -35.78
N ARG A 130 8.81 -19.91 -35.46
CA ARG A 130 7.56 -19.22 -35.89
C ARG A 130 7.73 -17.97 -36.75
N LEU A 131 8.88 -17.76 -37.35
CA LEU A 131 9.10 -16.64 -38.27
C LEU A 131 8.60 -16.89 -39.72
N SER A 132 8.01 -18.06 -40.01
CA SER A 132 7.59 -18.42 -41.39
C SER A 132 6.08 -18.50 -41.65
N ALA A 133 5.24 -18.20 -40.69
CA ALA A 133 3.79 -18.25 -40.88
C ALA A 133 3.09 -16.99 -40.40
N GLY A 134 3.26 -15.85 -41.06
CA GLY A 134 2.42 -14.67 -41.06
C GLY A 134 1.46 -14.36 -39.87
N PHE A 135 1.70 -14.95 -38.73
CA PHE A 135 0.96 -14.68 -37.49
C PHE A 135 1.62 -13.52 -36.77
N LEU A 136 0.91 -12.41 -36.63
CA LEU A 136 1.27 -11.38 -35.66
C LEU A 136 1.52 -12.09 -34.33
N PRO A 137 2.67 -11.86 -33.67
CA PRO A 137 2.86 -12.36 -32.32
C PRO A 137 1.74 -11.79 -31.44
N PRO A 138 1.15 -12.58 -30.53
CA PRO A 138 0.33 -11.98 -29.49
C PRO A 138 1.16 -10.87 -28.82
N PRO A 139 0.56 -9.74 -28.45
CA PRO A 139 1.29 -8.66 -27.84
C PRO A 139 2.06 -9.25 -26.65
N PRO A 140 3.37 -8.97 -26.55
CA PRO A 140 4.14 -9.44 -25.43
C PRO A 140 3.60 -8.79 -24.15
N HIS A 141 3.60 -9.52 -23.07
CA HIS A 141 3.55 -9.06 -21.70
C HIS A 141 2.18 -8.86 -21.03
N HIS A 142 1.55 -9.96 -20.63
CA HIS A 142 0.37 -9.88 -19.79
C HIS A 142 0.25 -11.06 -18.82
N HIS A 143 1.04 -11.19 -17.71
CA HIS A 143 0.83 -12.37 -16.82
C HIS A 143 1.66 -12.45 -15.54
N GLN A 144 1.90 -11.39 -14.75
CA GLN A 144 2.99 -11.48 -13.77
C GLN A 144 2.62 -11.78 -12.29
N ILE A 145 1.71 -11.08 -11.57
CA ILE A 145 1.32 -11.53 -10.22
C ILE A 145 0.51 -12.84 -10.29
N ALA A 146 -0.35 -13.07 -11.34
CA ALA A 146 -1.00 -14.35 -11.57
C ALA A 146 0.01 -15.49 -11.71
N LYS A 147 1.19 -15.30 -12.32
CA LYS A 147 2.29 -16.28 -12.32
C LYS A 147 2.85 -16.58 -10.93
N ALA A 148 2.91 -15.58 -10.04
CA ALA A 148 3.38 -15.79 -8.68
C ALA A 148 2.49 -16.77 -7.90
N PHE A 149 1.19 -16.87 -8.25
CA PHE A 149 0.20 -17.68 -7.56
C PHE A 149 -0.50 -18.74 -8.43
N ASP A 150 -0.01 -18.99 -9.64
CA ASP A 150 -0.55 -19.99 -10.58
C ASP A 150 -2.06 -19.82 -10.84
N THR A 151 -2.49 -18.58 -11.12
CA THR A 151 -3.89 -18.28 -11.48
C THR A 151 -4.02 -17.79 -12.92
N THR A 152 -5.26 -17.62 -13.41
CA THR A 152 -5.59 -16.99 -14.70
C THR A 152 -6.17 -15.61 -14.46
N LEU A 153 -6.37 -14.83 -15.54
CA LEU A 153 -6.96 -13.50 -15.49
C LEU A 153 -8.35 -13.51 -16.09
N GLN A 154 -9.24 -12.69 -15.53
CA GLN A 154 -10.59 -12.44 -16.04
C GLN A 154 -10.96 -10.97 -15.84
N TYR A 155 -11.77 -10.43 -16.77
CA TYR A 155 -12.35 -9.10 -16.61
C TYR A 155 -13.36 -9.07 -15.48
N ASP A 156 -13.20 -8.10 -14.58
CA ASP A 156 -14.18 -7.78 -13.54
C ASP A 156 -15.21 -6.79 -14.09
N GLU A 157 -16.44 -7.25 -14.24
CA GLU A 157 -17.50 -6.47 -14.85
C GLU A 157 -17.97 -5.31 -13.98
N GLU A 158 -17.88 -5.44 -12.65
CA GLU A 158 -18.22 -4.34 -11.74
C GLU A 158 -17.21 -3.21 -11.86
N THR A 159 -15.91 -3.52 -11.89
CA THR A 159 -14.84 -2.53 -12.11
C THR A 159 -15.03 -1.82 -13.45
N LYS A 160 -15.31 -2.56 -14.53
CA LYS A 160 -15.57 -1.96 -15.84
C LYS A 160 -16.77 -1.00 -15.80
N THR A 161 -17.85 -1.41 -15.16
CA THR A 161 -19.07 -0.59 -15.01
C THR A 161 -18.79 0.70 -14.26
N ARG A 162 -18.10 0.62 -13.12
CA ARG A 162 -17.71 1.79 -12.29
C ARG A 162 -16.76 2.72 -13.05
N MET A 163 -15.79 2.15 -13.75
CA MET A 163 -14.83 2.90 -14.56
C MET A 163 -15.51 3.68 -15.66
N VAL A 164 -16.44 3.05 -16.40
CA VAL A 164 -17.24 3.72 -17.45
C VAL A 164 -18.10 4.83 -16.86
N ALA A 165 -18.78 4.58 -15.74
CA ALA A 165 -19.67 5.56 -15.11
C ALA A 165 -18.93 6.85 -14.69
N LEU A 166 -17.68 6.75 -14.20
CA LEU A 166 -16.87 7.92 -13.85
C LEU A 166 -16.18 8.55 -15.05
N SER A 167 -15.73 7.75 -16.02
CA SER A 167 -15.05 8.26 -17.22
C SER A 167 -15.99 9.10 -18.10
N LYS A 168 -17.27 8.70 -18.28
CA LYS A 168 -18.28 9.47 -19.03
C LYS A 168 -18.46 10.91 -18.57
N ARG A 169 -18.12 11.21 -17.33
CA ARG A 169 -18.18 12.58 -16.77
C ARG A 169 -17.00 13.47 -17.15
N ARG A 170 -15.86 12.86 -17.41
CA ARG A 170 -14.60 13.59 -17.64
C ARG A 170 -14.18 13.60 -19.10
N TYR A 171 -14.58 12.58 -19.85
CA TYR A 171 -14.15 12.37 -21.23
C TYR A 171 -15.30 11.81 -22.06
N ASN A 172 -15.31 12.10 -23.36
CA ASN A 172 -16.23 11.46 -24.31
C ASN A 172 -15.72 10.04 -24.64
N ILE A 173 -15.98 9.09 -23.71
CA ILE A 173 -15.50 7.71 -23.86
C ILE A 173 -16.23 6.94 -24.99
N ASP A 174 -17.35 7.45 -25.48
CA ASP A 174 -18.09 6.83 -26.56
C ASP A 174 -17.37 7.02 -27.92
N GLU A 175 -16.45 8.00 -28.01
CA GLU A 175 -15.57 8.24 -29.18
C GLU A 175 -14.25 7.46 -29.14
N GLN A 176 -14.00 6.66 -28.10
CA GLN A 176 -12.77 5.86 -28.01
C GLN A 176 -12.70 4.79 -29.10
N THR A 177 -11.49 4.61 -29.68
CA THR A 177 -11.21 3.49 -30.58
C THR A 177 -11.25 2.15 -29.83
N GLU A 178 -11.32 1.03 -30.54
CA GLU A 178 -11.31 -0.30 -29.93
C GLU A 178 -9.99 -0.58 -29.17
N GLU A 179 -8.87 -0.07 -29.68
CA GLU A 179 -7.57 -0.16 -29.00
C GLU A 179 -7.59 0.61 -27.66
N GLN A 180 -8.16 1.82 -27.66
CA GLN A 180 -8.30 2.63 -26.44
C GLN A 180 -9.24 1.98 -25.43
N LYS A 181 -10.35 1.38 -25.88
CA LYS A 181 -11.25 0.61 -25.02
C LYS A 181 -10.56 -0.62 -24.44
N THR A 182 -9.77 -1.32 -25.25
CA THR A 182 -9.00 -2.49 -24.83
C THR A 182 -7.97 -2.10 -23.78
N ALA A 183 -7.18 -1.05 -24.02
CA ALA A 183 -6.21 -0.52 -23.06
C ALA A 183 -6.89 -0.12 -21.74
N ARG A 184 -7.99 0.62 -21.79
CA ARG A 184 -8.77 0.96 -20.60
C ARG A 184 -9.27 -0.27 -19.85
N ASN A 185 -9.81 -1.26 -20.56
CA ASN A 185 -10.40 -2.45 -19.94
C ASN A 185 -9.33 -3.33 -19.25
N ARG A 186 -8.05 -3.27 -19.68
CA ARG A 186 -6.94 -3.96 -19.00
C ARG A 186 -6.88 -3.63 -17.50
N MET A 187 -7.20 -2.40 -17.12
CA MET A 187 -7.24 -1.99 -15.70
C MET A 187 -8.29 -2.74 -14.85
N ALA A 188 -9.17 -3.51 -15.49
CA ALA A 188 -10.17 -4.36 -14.84
C ALA A 188 -9.89 -5.86 -15.06
N LEU A 189 -8.69 -6.24 -15.45
CA LEU A 189 -8.28 -7.62 -15.71
C LEU A 189 -7.58 -8.18 -14.47
N PHE A 190 -8.29 -8.95 -13.65
CA PHE A 190 -7.81 -9.40 -12.35
C PHE A 190 -7.58 -10.92 -12.29
N PRO A 191 -6.70 -11.37 -11.35
CA PRO A 191 -6.53 -12.78 -11.06
C PRO A 191 -7.84 -13.45 -10.66
N VAL A 192 -8.03 -14.71 -11.05
CA VAL A 192 -9.20 -15.52 -10.72
C VAL A 192 -8.88 -16.41 -9.53
N PRO A 193 -9.80 -16.58 -8.56
CA PRO A 193 -9.58 -17.49 -7.45
C PRO A 193 -9.45 -18.96 -7.94
N THR A 194 -8.56 -19.70 -7.27
CA THR A 194 -8.37 -21.13 -7.50
C THR A 194 -8.58 -21.90 -6.19
N PRO A 195 -8.67 -23.23 -6.19
CA PRO A 195 -8.76 -24.00 -4.95
C PRO A 195 -7.59 -23.76 -3.97
N LYS A 196 -6.46 -23.26 -4.47
CA LYS A 196 -5.24 -23.00 -3.68
C LYS A 196 -5.03 -21.51 -3.36
N THR A 197 -5.64 -20.60 -4.13
CA THR A 197 -5.37 -19.17 -4.03
C THR A 197 -6.68 -18.40 -4.02
N SER A 198 -6.97 -17.74 -2.90
CA SER A 198 -8.11 -16.82 -2.80
C SER A 198 -7.79 -15.51 -3.51
N VAL A 199 -8.80 -14.94 -4.14
CA VAL A 199 -8.74 -13.58 -4.71
C VAL A 199 -9.99 -12.82 -4.29
N GLU A 200 -9.82 -11.58 -3.84
CA GLU A 200 -10.90 -10.70 -3.42
C GLU A 200 -10.73 -9.35 -4.12
N VAL A 201 -11.79 -8.87 -4.74
CA VAL A 201 -11.89 -7.54 -5.32
C VAL A 201 -12.63 -6.65 -4.32
N LEU A 202 -11.92 -5.71 -3.69
CA LEU A 202 -12.40 -4.92 -2.57
C LEU A 202 -12.59 -3.45 -2.98
N PHE A 203 -13.82 -3.03 -3.11
CA PHE A 203 -14.17 -1.61 -3.26
C PHE A 203 -14.23 -0.97 -1.89
N VAL A 204 -13.20 -0.24 -1.54
CA VAL A 204 -13.01 0.32 -0.19
C VAL A 204 -13.36 1.80 -0.07
N ASP A 205 -13.59 2.47 -1.21
CA ASP A 205 -13.93 3.90 -1.30
C ASP A 205 -15.17 4.11 -2.20
N LYS A 206 -16.12 4.93 -1.74
CA LYS A 206 -17.40 5.17 -2.41
C LYS A 206 -17.28 6.01 -3.69
N GLU A 207 -16.21 6.74 -3.87
CA GLU A 207 -16.02 7.69 -4.97
C GLU A 207 -15.00 7.18 -6.00
N LEU A 208 -14.32 6.07 -5.72
CA LEU A 208 -13.34 5.48 -6.61
C LEU A 208 -13.93 4.27 -7.34
N TRP A 209 -13.54 4.16 -8.62
CA TRP A 209 -13.87 2.98 -9.43
C TRP A 209 -12.85 1.85 -9.23
N VAL A 210 -11.60 2.21 -8.90
CA VAL A 210 -10.50 1.25 -8.76
C VAL A 210 -10.61 0.52 -7.42
N PRO A 211 -10.62 -0.82 -7.41
CA PRO A 211 -10.62 -1.60 -6.18
C PRO A 211 -9.20 -1.85 -5.67
N VAL A 212 -9.09 -2.38 -4.46
CA VAL A 212 -7.93 -3.13 -4.00
C VAL A 212 -8.13 -4.60 -4.36
N VAL A 213 -7.21 -5.20 -5.10
CA VAL A 213 -7.23 -6.63 -5.39
C VAL A 213 -6.34 -7.35 -4.39
N ARG A 214 -6.94 -8.24 -3.58
CA ARG A 214 -6.21 -9.00 -2.57
C ARG A 214 -6.06 -10.45 -2.98
N VAL A 215 -4.81 -10.91 -3.13
CA VAL A 215 -4.45 -12.26 -3.57
C VAL A 215 -3.87 -13.04 -2.41
N ALA A 216 -4.24 -14.33 -2.32
CA ALA A 216 -3.83 -15.26 -1.26
C ALA A 216 -4.09 -14.73 0.16
N GLY A 217 -5.08 -13.83 0.32
CA GLY A 217 -5.45 -13.21 1.58
C GLY A 217 -4.43 -12.22 2.16
N ARG A 218 -3.29 -11.99 1.48
CA ARG A 218 -2.17 -11.21 2.02
C ARG A 218 -1.52 -10.21 1.08
N VAL A 219 -1.55 -10.40 -0.23
CA VAL A 219 -0.99 -9.45 -1.20
C VAL A 219 -2.08 -8.50 -1.67
N CYS A 220 -1.99 -7.23 -1.29
CA CYS A 220 -2.92 -6.18 -1.69
C CYS A 220 -2.28 -5.31 -2.77
N ILE A 221 -2.92 -5.26 -3.93
CA ILE A 221 -2.44 -4.56 -5.12
C ILE A 221 -3.12 -3.20 -5.21
N LEU A 222 -2.31 -2.14 -5.21
CA LEU A 222 -2.75 -0.74 -5.25
C LEU A 222 -2.07 0.03 -6.41
N PRO A 223 -2.70 1.12 -6.89
CA PRO A 223 -2.11 1.98 -7.92
C PRO A 223 -0.88 2.75 -7.43
N GLY A 224 -0.01 3.16 -8.37
CA GLY A 224 1.14 4.03 -8.09
C GLY A 224 0.76 5.48 -7.81
N VAL A 225 -0.40 5.98 -8.30
CA VAL A 225 -0.84 7.36 -8.13
C VAL A 225 -1.08 7.67 -6.63
N PRO A 226 -0.31 8.61 -6.00
CA PRO A 226 -0.32 8.78 -4.55
C PRO A 226 -1.69 9.02 -3.94
N MET A 227 -2.48 9.92 -4.53
CA MET A 227 -3.83 10.22 -4.04
C MET A 227 -4.74 8.98 -4.03
N LEU A 228 -4.65 8.11 -5.04
CA LEU A 228 -5.43 6.87 -5.10
C LEU A 228 -4.91 5.84 -4.10
N PHE A 229 -3.58 5.69 -4.03
CA PHE A 229 -2.92 4.80 -3.08
C PHE A 229 -3.32 5.11 -1.64
N GLU A 230 -3.20 6.36 -1.22
CA GLU A 230 -3.54 6.83 0.13
C GLU A 230 -5.02 6.60 0.48
N ARG A 231 -5.93 6.95 -0.43
CA ARG A 231 -7.38 6.75 -0.24
C ARG A 231 -7.74 5.27 -0.12
N LEU A 232 -7.21 4.44 -1.02
CA LEU A 232 -7.47 3.00 -1.02
C LEU A 232 -6.87 2.32 0.22
N LEU A 233 -5.65 2.68 0.60
CA LEU A 233 -5.01 2.15 1.80
C LEU A 233 -5.78 2.54 3.06
N THR A 234 -6.24 3.79 3.17
CA THR A 234 -7.06 4.26 4.28
C THR A 234 -8.40 3.51 4.35
N GLY A 235 -9.06 3.31 3.20
CA GLY A 235 -10.30 2.55 3.12
C GLY A 235 -10.12 1.06 3.45
N LEU A 236 -8.99 0.48 3.05
CA LEU A 236 -8.61 -0.90 3.38
C LEU A 236 -8.42 -1.09 4.91
N GLY A 237 -7.63 -0.24 5.53
CA GLY A 237 -7.31 -0.07 6.94
C GLY A 237 -7.87 -1.11 7.90
N SER A 238 -8.40 -0.62 9.01
CA SER A 238 -8.96 -1.47 10.08
C SER A 238 -10.23 -2.24 9.69
N ARG A 239 -10.81 -1.95 8.53
CA ARG A 239 -12.06 -2.61 8.08
C ARG A 239 -11.79 -3.97 7.44
N TYR A 240 -10.74 -4.08 6.63
CA TYR A 240 -10.44 -5.29 5.85
C TYR A 240 -9.12 -5.96 6.24
N ILE A 241 -8.29 -5.30 7.05
CA ILE A 241 -7.08 -5.91 7.63
C ILE A 241 -7.45 -6.47 9.00
N ASN A 242 -7.11 -7.73 9.25
CA ASN A 242 -7.33 -8.38 10.54
C ASN A 242 -6.28 -7.90 11.55
N LEU A 243 -6.59 -6.85 12.28
CA LEU A 243 -5.70 -6.23 13.27
C LEU A 243 -5.80 -6.93 14.63
N PRO A 244 -4.70 -6.96 15.41
CA PRO A 244 -4.75 -7.39 16.79
C PRO A 244 -5.70 -6.51 17.60
N PRO A 245 -6.32 -7.05 18.66
CA PRO A 245 -7.16 -6.25 19.54
C PRO A 245 -6.38 -5.08 20.13
N SER A 246 -7.09 -4.00 20.47
CA SER A 246 -6.47 -2.78 21.04
C SER A 246 -5.61 -3.04 22.28
N SER A 247 -5.97 -4.09 23.06
CA SER A 247 -5.17 -4.51 24.22
C SER A 247 -3.75 -5.00 23.88
N GLU A 248 -3.53 -5.45 22.65
CA GLU A 248 -2.22 -5.95 22.20
C GLU A 248 -1.37 -4.88 21.51
N LYS A 249 -1.92 -3.71 21.26
CA LYS A 249 -1.18 -2.61 20.64
C LYS A 249 -0.16 -2.03 21.60
N PRO A 250 1.09 -1.79 21.16
CA PRO A 250 2.08 -1.18 22.00
C PRO A 250 1.80 0.31 22.25
N TYR A 251 2.34 0.81 23.34
CA TYR A 251 2.44 2.23 23.66
C TYR A 251 3.73 2.80 23.12
N ARG A 252 3.72 4.09 22.81
CA ARG A 252 4.91 4.88 22.47
C ARG A 252 5.02 6.07 23.40
N LEU A 253 6.24 6.31 23.88
CA LEU A 253 6.65 7.57 24.48
C LEU A 253 7.76 8.18 23.64
N LEU A 254 7.66 9.47 23.37
CA LEU A 254 8.65 10.24 22.65
C LEU A 254 9.24 11.29 23.60
N ILE A 255 10.55 11.27 23.75
CA ILE A 255 11.30 12.20 24.59
C ILE A 255 12.20 13.04 23.71
N HIS A 256 12.08 14.35 23.82
CA HIS A 256 12.96 15.29 23.12
C HIS A 256 14.13 15.70 24.00
N THR A 257 15.33 15.79 23.43
CA THR A 257 16.52 16.35 24.07
C THR A 257 17.28 17.25 23.10
N SER A 258 17.84 18.34 23.60
CA SER A 258 18.73 19.21 22.83
C SER A 258 20.18 18.71 22.76
N MET A 259 20.51 17.59 23.45
CA MET A 259 21.85 17.02 23.44
C MET A 259 22.21 16.46 22.05
N PRO A 260 23.46 16.58 21.60
CA PRO A 260 23.93 15.95 20.37
C PRO A 260 23.80 14.43 20.41
N GLU A 261 23.48 13.81 19.26
CA GLU A 261 23.30 12.37 19.16
C GLU A 261 24.50 11.57 19.65
N SER A 262 25.72 12.02 19.35
CA SER A 262 26.96 11.38 19.81
C SER A 262 27.10 11.36 21.33
N SER A 263 26.56 12.34 22.03
CA SER A 263 26.59 12.43 23.49
C SER A 263 25.62 11.49 24.17
N ILE A 264 24.49 11.20 23.52
CA ILE A 264 23.44 10.31 24.06
C ILE A 264 23.60 8.84 23.63
N ALA A 265 24.37 8.57 22.58
CA ALA A 265 24.52 7.25 21.99
C ALA A 265 25.03 6.19 23.01
N PRO A 266 26.03 6.43 23.87
CA PRO A 266 26.49 5.43 24.86
C PRO A 266 25.38 5.01 25.83
N PHE A 267 24.60 5.98 26.32
CA PHE A 267 23.49 5.73 27.22
C PHE A 267 22.37 4.94 26.50
N LEU A 268 22.00 5.34 25.30
CA LEU A 268 20.95 4.65 24.52
C LEU A 268 21.35 3.22 24.14
N THR A 269 22.63 2.98 23.84
CA THR A 269 23.13 1.63 23.57
C THR A 269 23.00 0.75 24.80
N SER A 270 23.48 1.24 25.97
CA SER A 270 23.34 0.52 27.24
C SER A 270 21.87 0.26 27.61
N LEU A 271 21.01 1.27 27.43
CA LEU A 271 19.58 1.13 27.66
C LEU A 271 18.97 0.06 26.75
N HIS A 272 19.24 0.11 25.45
CA HIS A 272 18.76 -0.86 24.49
C HIS A 272 19.13 -2.30 24.84
N GLU A 273 20.43 -2.54 25.17
CA GLU A 273 20.90 -3.87 25.54
C GLU A 273 20.21 -4.41 26.79
N ARG A 274 19.97 -3.55 27.78
CA ARG A 274 19.30 -3.87 29.03
C ARG A 274 17.86 -4.27 28.85
N VAL A 275 17.10 -3.51 27.99
CA VAL A 275 15.63 -3.65 27.90
C VAL A 275 15.13 -4.46 26.69
N ARG A 276 16.00 -4.80 25.73
CA ARG A 276 15.57 -5.53 24.52
C ARG A 276 14.89 -6.87 24.81
N LYS A 277 15.33 -7.57 25.87
CA LYS A 277 14.75 -8.85 26.30
C LYS A 277 13.36 -8.69 26.93
N GLU A 278 13.05 -7.49 27.42
CA GLU A 278 11.76 -7.11 27.98
C GLU A 278 10.75 -6.73 26.87
N GLY A 279 11.16 -6.77 25.59
CA GLY A 279 10.32 -6.37 24.45
C GLY A 279 10.17 -4.85 24.28
N VAL A 280 11.04 -4.07 24.95
CA VAL A 280 11.08 -2.61 24.76
C VAL A 280 11.97 -2.27 23.57
N ARG A 281 11.45 -1.48 22.63
CA ARG A 281 12.21 -0.93 21.50
C ARG A 281 12.64 0.50 21.84
N VAL A 282 13.93 0.77 21.66
CA VAL A 282 14.56 2.10 21.85
C VAL A 282 15.06 2.57 20.50
N GLY A 283 14.70 3.78 20.08
CA GLY A 283 15.16 4.39 18.84
C GLY A 283 15.53 5.86 19.05
N SER A 284 16.46 6.38 18.26
CA SER A 284 16.81 7.81 18.20
C SER A 284 16.56 8.38 16.82
N TYR A 285 16.06 9.61 16.77
CA TYR A 285 15.69 10.33 15.56
C TYR A 285 16.27 11.75 15.62
N PRO A 286 17.47 11.97 15.06
CA PRO A 286 18.08 13.29 15.06
C PRO A 286 17.27 14.27 14.21
N LYS A 287 17.12 15.50 14.73
CA LYS A 287 16.53 16.64 14.02
C LYS A 287 17.63 17.67 13.79
N PHE A 288 17.84 18.03 12.52
CA PHE A 288 18.87 19.01 12.17
C PHE A 288 18.67 20.30 12.99
N ASP A 289 19.73 20.72 13.71
CA ASP A 289 19.78 21.88 14.62
C ASP A 289 18.70 21.94 15.72
N LYS A 290 18.00 20.82 15.99
CA LYS A 290 16.92 20.77 16.99
C LYS A 290 17.06 19.65 18.02
N GLY A 291 18.22 18.99 18.08
CA GLY A 291 18.44 17.90 19.02
C GLY A 291 17.95 16.54 18.51
N VAL A 292 17.54 15.66 19.42
CA VAL A 292 17.18 14.28 19.12
C VAL A 292 15.88 13.88 19.81
N ASP A 293 14.99 13.22 19.07
CA ASP A 293 13.83 12.56 19.65
C ASP A 293 14.18 11.10 19.96
N VAL A 294 13.99 10.69 21.19
CA VAL A 294 14.15 9.30 21.64
C VAL A 294 12.77 8.66 21.78
N SER A 295 12.56 7.53 21.10
CA SER A 295 11.31 6.78 21.15
C SER A 295 11.46 5.51 21.97
N LEU A 296 10.54 5.32 22.90
CA LEU A 296 10.38 4.09 23.66
C LEU A 296 9.05 3.43 23.26
N ILE A 297 9.08 2.16 22.87
CA ILE A 297 7.87 1.43 22.43
C ILE A 297 7.81 0.09 23.15
N SER A 298 6.68 -0.19 23.85
CA SER A 298 6.40 -1.49 24.49
C SER A 298 4.90 -1.70 24.68
N LYS A 299 4.50 -2.94 24.92
CA LYS A 299 3.14 -3.28 25.38
C LYS A 299 2.92 -2.94 26.85
N ASP A 300 3.97 -2.84 27.63
CA ASP A 300 3.95 -2.48 29.05
C ASP A 300 4.09 -0.98 29.22
N LEU A 301 2.96 -0.30 29.49
CA LEU A 301 2.89 1.15 29.65
C LEU A 301 3.65 1.61 30.89
N GLU A 302 3.50 0.90 32.00
CA GLU A 302 4.15 1.34 33.25
C GLU A 302 5.68 1.21 33.12
N ARG A 303 6.14 0.13 32.50
CA ARG A 303 7.56 -0.06 32.26
C ARG A 303 8.17 1.03 31.36
N ILE A 304 7.49 1.43 30.27
CA ILE A 304 8.05 2.52 29.43
C ILE A 304 7.95 3.90 30.09
N LYS A 305 7.01 4.12 31.02
CA LYS A 305 6.97 5.35 31.82
C LYS A 305 8.16 5.43 32.78
N GLU A 306 8.49 4.33 33.46
CA GLU A 306 9.70 4.26 34.32
C GLU A 306 10.97 4.57 33.51
N LEU A 307 11.13 3.89 32.37
CA LEU A 307 12.26 4.11 31.48
C LEU A 307 12.30 5.53 30.92
N ALA A 308 11.13 6.11 30.62
CA ALA A 308 11.05 7.49 30.14
C ALA A 308 11.54 8.50 31.18
N GLN A 309 11.24 8.30 32.48
CA GLN A 309 11.77 9.15 33.53
C GLN A 309 13.30 9.02 33.65
N GLU A 310 13.85 7.83 33.50
CA GLU A 310 15.31 7.62 33.46
C GLU A 310 15.93 8.36 32.26
N VAL A 311 15.34 8.22 31.05
CA VAL A 311 15.78 8.90 29.82
C VAL A 311 15.73 10.43 29.98
N VAL A 312 14.59 10.95 30.49
CA VAL A 312 14.41 12.40 30.73
C VAL A 312 15.48 12.93 31.65
N LYS A 313 15.78 12.22 32.74
CA LYS A 313 16.81 12.63 33.73
C LYS A 313 18.21 12.62 33.13
N GLU A 314 18.57 11.52 32.45
CA GLU A 314 19.93 11.33 31.93
C GLU A 314 20.23 12.24 30.74
N LEU A 315 19.25 12.41 29.86
CA LEU A 315 19.39 13.19 28.62
C LEU A 315 18.92 14.64 28.78
N LYS A 316 18.54 15.07 29.96
CA LYS A 316 17.96 16.41 30.21
C LYS A 316 16.85 16.77 29.23
N GLY A 317 16.01 15.76 28.94
CA GLY A 317 14.95 15.85 27.94
C GLY A 317 13.57 16.12 28.54
N GLU A 318 12.57 16.18 27.68
CA GLU A 318 11.16 16.29 28.06
C GLU A 318 10.29 15.33 27.25
N ILE A 319 9.21 14.81 27.85
CA ILE A 319 8.26 13.95 27.16
C ILE A 319 7.39 14.83 26.26
N VAL A 320 7.51 14.65 24.93
CA VAL A 320 6.77 15.43 23.93
C VAL A 320 5.54 14.70 23.39
N GLU A 321 5.52 13.37 23.48
CA GLU A 321 4.38 12.56 23.03
C GLU A 321 4.26 11.29 23.86
N GLN A 322 3.01 10.98 24.26
CA GLN A 322 2.67 9.71 24.89
C GLN A 322 1.33 9.24 24.36
N GLY A 323 1.25 7.98 23.89
CA GLY A 323 0.01 7.43 23.39
C GLY A 323 0.13 5.95 23.03
N LYS A 324 -1.03 5.34 22.77
CA LYS A 324 -1.12 4.00 22.23
C LYS A 324 -1.06 4.09 20.70
N LEU A 325 -0.29 3.22 20.07
CA LEU A 325 -0.21 3.21 18.60
C LEU A 325 -1.58 2.94 17.98
N GLY A 326 -1.96 3.79 17.00
CA GLY A 326 -3.23 3.68 16.29
C GLY A 326 -4.46 4.22 17.03
N GLU A 327 -4.29 4.94 18.13
CA GLU A 327 -5.33 5.80 18.70
C GLU A 327 -4.99 7.23 18.25
N SER A 328 -5.79 7.74 17.29
CA SER A 328 -5.69 9.15 16.88
C SER A 328 -6.03 10.06 18.07
N LYS A 329 -5.22 11.12 18.24
CA LYS A 329 -5.55 12.22 19.14
C LYS A 329 -6.82 12.90 18.72
#